data_de7587e55295501caea3f1f8485c8d08
#
_entry.id   de7587e55295501caea3f1f8485c8d08
#
_cell.length_a   1.000
_cell.length_b   1.000
_cell.length_c   1.000
_cell.angle_alpha   90.00
_cell.angle_beta   90.00
_cell.angle_gamma   90.00
#
_symmetry.space_group_name_H-M   'P 1'
#
loop_
_entity.id
_entity.type
_entity.pdbx_description
1 polymer ?
#
loop_
_entity_poly.entity_id
_entity_poly.type
_entity_poly.pdbx_seq_one_letter_code
_entity_poly.pdbx_strand_id
1 'polypeptide(L)'
;MKACFIGLGYIGLPTAIIAANSGIDVVGVDINAQVVEKTNQGQLHIVEPGLEPMLKKVVASGALKAKSSPEISDAFFIVVPTPFKGDHQPDISYVEAATKSVLPFLKSGDLFVIESTSPVGTTEKMADLIFSKRPELKDNIHIAYCPERVLPGNVIYELVNNDRVIGGINQEATQRAIQFYSTFVKGHLHETNSRTAELCKLTENSSRDVQIAFANELSMICDQAGINVWHLIELANKHPRVNILQPGCGVGGHCIAVDPYFITSKFPHESQLIAKAREINNFKAKWCAEKVKNAMLEFELENGRKPIVAMMGLAFKPNIDDLRESPAKRITTEVMQSGNNAEIMVVEPNIKEHNVFKLSLIHI
;
A
#
# COMPACT_ATOMS: atom_id res chain seq x y z
N MET A 1 28.71 -3.59 8.28
CA MET A 1 27.55 -2.81 8.73
C MET A 1 26.42 -3.80 8.99
N LYS A 2 25.73 -3.63 10.10
CA LYS A 2 24.59 -4.46 10.49
C LYS A 2 23.32 -3.64 10.45
N ALA A 3 22.25 -4.19 9.84
CA ALA A 3 20.95 -3.53 9.71
C ALA A 3 19.83 -4.37 10.36
N CYS A 4 18.89 -3.70 11.02
CA CYS A 4 17.73 -4.31 11.67
C CYS A 4 16.45 -3.80 11.01
N PHE A 5 15.68 -4.70 10.39
CA PHE A 5 14.40 -4.38 9.76
C PHE A 5 13.24 -4.81 10.66
N ILE A 6 12.40 -3.87 11.09
CA ILE A 6 11.24 -4.12 11.94
C ILE A 6 9.99 -4.20 11.08
N GLY A 7 9.43 -5.40 10.95
CA GLY A 7 8.37 -5.77 10.04
C GLY A 7 8.91 -6.50 8.82
N LEU A 8 8.50 -7.77 8.65
CA LEU A 8 8.90 -8.64 7.53
C LEU A 8 7.72 -8.91 6.59
N GLY A 9 6.88 -7.89 6.36
CA GLY A 9 5.77 -7.96 5.41
C GLY A 9 6.21 -7.86 3.95
N TYR A 10 5.25 -7.48 3.06
CA TYR A 10 5.44 -7.36 1.61
C TYR A 10 6.55 -6.39 1.17
N ILE A 11 6.98 -5.49 2.02
CA ILE A 11 8.06 -4.53 1.76
C ILE A 11 9.30 -4.89 2.56
N GLY A 12 9.17 -5.10 3.87
CA GLY A 12 10.33 -5.28 4.74
C GLY A 12 11.12 -6.55 4.45
N LEU A 13 10.46 -7.67 4.16
CA LEU A 13 11.17 -8.92 3.83
C LEU A 13 11.97 -8.80 2.52
N PRO A 14 11.40 -8.32 1.39
CA PRO A 14 12.18 -8.13 0.16
C PRO A 14 13.35 -7.15 0.33
N THR A 15 13.13 -6.02 1.01
CA THR A 15 14.20 -5.03 1.25
C THR A 15 15.33 -5.64 2.10
N ALA A 16 14.99 -6.38 3.16
CA ALA A 16 15.95 -7.10 4.01
C ALA A 16 16.77 -8.13 3.22
N ILE A 17 16.12 -8.90 2.33
CA ILE A 17 16.78 -9.89 1.46
C ILE A 17 17.76 -9.21 0.49
N ILE A 18 17.36 -8.11 -0.15
CA ILE A 18 18.19 -7.38 -1.11
C ILE A 18 19.39 -6.76 -0.38
N ALA A 19 19.19 -6.14 0.77
CA ALA A 19 20.25 -5.60 1.60
C ALA A 19 21.25 -6.70 2.01
N ALA A 20 20.76 -7.86 2.48
CA ALA A 20 21.61 -8.99 2.83
C ALA A 20 22.37 -9.55 1.62
N ASN A 21 21.74 -9.65 0.45
CA ASN A 21 22.40 -10.11 -0.77
C ASN A 21 23.47 -9.13 -1.28
N SER A 22 23.42 -7.89 -0.82
CA SER A 22 24.40 -6.83 -1.13
C SER A 22 25.54 -6.72 -0.10
N GLY A 23 25.63 -7.70 0.82
CA GLY A 23 26.74 -7.81 1.78
C GLY A 23 26.50 -7.11 3.12
N ILE A 24 25.27 -6.72 3.43
CA ILE A 24 24.89 -6.20 4.74
C ILE A 24 24.52 -7.38 5.65
N ASP A 25 24.96 -7.38 6.91
CA ASP A 25 24.48 -8.31 7.93
C ASP A 25 23.10 -7.87 8.41
N VAL A 26 22.08 -8.67 8.20
CA VAL A 26 20.69 -8.26 8.40
C VAL A 26 19.99 -9.09 9.47
N VAL A 27 19.35 -8.38 10.38
CA VAL A 27 18.38 -8.94 11.34
C VAL A 27 16.97 -8.48 10.93
N GLY A 28 16.13 -9.41 10.54
CA GLY A 28 14.72 -9.16 10.32
C GLY A 28 13.92 -9.42 11.59
N VAL A 29 13.03 -8.53 11.97
CA VAL A 29 12.20 -8.67 13.17
C VAL A 29 10.73 -8.66 12.81
N ASP A 30 10.00 -9.67 13.28
CA ASP A 30 8.55 -9.71 13.17
C ASP A 30 7.91 -10.24 14.44
N ILE A 31 6.75 -9.71 14.79
CA ILE A 31 5.97 -10.16 15.97
C ILE A 31 5.27 -11.51 15.74
N ASN A 32 5.09 -11.88 14.47
CA ASN A 32 4.50 -13.16 14.09
C ASN A 32 5.56 -14.26 14.06
N ALA A 33 5.49 -15.17 15.02
CA ALA A 33 6.43 -16.29 15.14
C ALA A 33 6.49 -17.16 13.87
N GLN A 34 5.38 -17.33 13.14
CA GLN A 34 5.35 -18.11 11.90
C GLN A 34 6.13 -17.42 10.79
N VAL A 35 6.08 -16.08 10.70
CA VAL A 35 6.89 -15.30 9.76
C VAL A 35 8.36 -15.47 10.06
N VAL A 36 8.75 -15.37 11.33
CA VAL A 36 10.15 -15.58 11.78
C VAL A 36 10.63 -16.98 11.43
N GLU A 37 9.84 -18.00 11.75
CA GLU A 37 10.19 -19.39 11.46
C GLU A 37 10.35 -19.67 9.97
N LYS A 38 9.35 -19.31 9.15
CA LYS A 38 9.42 -19.49 7.70
C LYS A 38 10.63 -18.79 7.10
N THR A 39 10.87 -17.53 7.50
CA THR A 39 12.01 -16.76 7.01
C THR A 39 13.33 -17.49 7.30
N ASN A 40 13.53 -17.98 8.53
CA ASN A 40 14.74 -18.73 8.92
C ASN A 40 14.87 -20.08 8.21
N GLN A 41 13.76 -20.67 7.74
CA GLN A 41 13.74 -21.89 6.91
C GLN A 41 13.98 -21.58 5.44
N GLY A 42 14.14 -20.32 5.03
CA GLY A 42 14.26 -19.90 3.64
C GLY A 42 12.94 -20.02 2.86
N GLN A 43 11.79 -19.98 3.55
CA GLN A 43 10.46 -20.08 2.98
C GLN A 43 9.76 -18.72 2.99
N LEU A 44 9.11 -18.37 1.88
CA LEU A 44 8.31 -17.15 1.80
C LEU A 44 6.93 -17.35 2.46
N HIS A 45 6.43 -16.28 3.06
CA HIS A 45 5.04 -16.15 3.52
C HIS A 45 4.27 -15.12 2.66
N ILE A 46 4.92 -14.56 1.65
CA ILE A 46 4.36 -13.63 0.66
C ILE A 46 4.56 -14.21 -0.74
N VAL A 47 3.75 -13.78 -1.70
CA VAL A 47 3.87 -14.20 -3.09
C VAL A 47 4.64 -13.13 -3.86
N GLU A 48 5.90 -13.43 -4.21
CA GLU A 48 6.73 -12.54 -5.03
C GLU A 48 7.66 -13.39 -5.92
N PRO A 49 7.55 -13.28 -7.25
CA PRO A 49 8.36 -14.07 -8.18
C PRO A 49 9.87 -13.84 -7.98
N GLY A 50 10.64 -14.91 -7.94
CA GLY A 50 12.10 -14.87 -7.87
C GLY A 50 12.70 -14.55 -6.49
N LEU A 51 11.89 -14.23 -5.48
CA LEU A 51 12.39 -13.83 -4.15
C LEU A 51 12.85 -15.04 -3.32
N GLU A 52 12.22 -16.21 -3.46
CA GLU A 52 12.52 -17.39 -2.62
C GLU A 52 13.96 -17.92 -2.81
N PRO A 53 14.52 -18.03 -4.01
CA PRO A 53 15.91 -18.43 -4.18
C PRO A 53 16.90 -17.45 -3.50
N MET A 54 16.60 -16.15 -3.54
CA MET A 54 17.42 -15.14 -2.87
C MET A 54 17.34 -15.27 -1.36
N LEU A 55 16.13 -15.48 -0.80
CA LEU A 55 15.94 -15.74 0.63
C LEU A 55 16.74 -16.95 1.09
N LYS A 56 16.61 -18.10 0.39
CA LYS A 56 17.38 -19.31 0.70
C LYS A 56 18.88 -19.06 0.73
N LYS A 57 19.40 -18.31 -0.23
CA LYS A 57 20.82 -17.96 -0.31
C LYS A 57 21.28 -17.15 0.89
N VAL A 58 20.58 -16.06 1.24
CA VAL A 58 21.00 -15.15 2.32
C VAL A 58 20.80 -15.77 3.71
N VAL A 59 19.83 -16.64 3.89
CA VAL A 59 19.64 -17.40 5.13
C VAL A 59 20.74 -18.46 5.27
N ALA A 60 21.03 -19.23 4.22
CA ALA A 60 22.05 -20.28 4.25
C ALA A 60 23.46 -19.71 4.52
N SER A 61 23.76 -18.51 4.00
CA SER A 61 25.03 -17.80 4.28
C SER A 61 25.08 -17.15 5.67
N GLY A 62 23.95 -17.07 6.37
CA GLY A 62 23.83 -16.37 7.66
C GLY A 62 23.76 -14.85 7.54
N ALA A 63 23.71 -14.30 6.31
CA ALA A 63 23.60 -12.86 6.08
C ALA A 63 22.24 -12.28 6.49
N LEU A 64 21.18 -13.08 6.54
CA LEU A 64 19.87 -12.73 7.07
C LEU A 64 19.46 -13.72 8.16
N LYS A 65 19.06 -13.17 9.32
CA LYS A 65 18.45 -13.94 10.41
C LYS A 65 17.17 -13.25 10.86
N ALA A 66 16.08 -14.01 11.00
CA ALA A 66 14.81 -13.49 11.53
C ALA A 66 14.70 -13.77 13.05
N LYS A 67 14.16 -12.79 13.78
CA LYS A 67 13.97 -12.83 15.25
C LYS A 67 12.63 -12.22 15.64
N SER A 68 12.19 -12.44 16.87
CA SER A 68 11.01 -11.79 17.46
C SER A 68 11.31 -10.46 18.16
N SER A 69 12.58 -10.12 18.33
CA SER A 69 13.02 -8.89 19.00
C SER A 69 14.24 -8.28 18.30
N PRO A 70 14.38 -6.94 18.33
CA PRO A 70 15.55 -6.24 17.81
C PRO A 70 16.84 -6.62 18.55
N GLU A 71 17.96 -6.30 17.94
CA GLU A 71 19.28 -6.38 18.57
C GLU A 71 20.18 -5.21 18.12
N ILE A 72 21.30 -4.99 18.80
CA ILE A 72 22.28 -3.94 18.49
C ILE A 72 22.66 -4.01 17.01
N SER A 73 22.46 -2.91 16.31
CA SER A 73 22.72 -2.75 14.88
C SER A 73 23.24 -1.33 14.60
N ASP A 74 23.72 -1.10 13.38
CA ASP A 74 24.21 0.22 12.94
C ASP A 74 23.11 1.01 12.22
N ALA A 75 22.05 0.31 11.76
CA ALA A 75 20.91 0.91 11.07
C ALA A 75 19.61 0.17 11.45
N PHE A 76 18.52 0.91 11.65
CA PHE A 76 17.21 0.40 12.00
C PHE A 76 16.17 0.90 10.99
N PHE A 77 15.38 -0.01 10.43
CA PHE A 77 14.36 0.28 9.43
C PHE A 77 12.99 -0.10 9.98
N ILE A 78 12.08 0.87 10.02
CA ILE A 78 10.70 0.67 10.46
C ILE A 78 9.82 0.44 9.23
N VAL A 79 9.36 -0.80 9.05
CA VAL A 79 8.64 -1.25 7.85
C VAL A 79 7.35 -1.99 8.30
N VAL A 80 6.62 -1.35 9.16
CA VAL A 80 5.39 -1.88 9.76
C VAL A 80 4.14 -1.33 9.05
N PRO A 81 2.98 -2.00 9.13
CA PRO A 81 1.72 -1.50 8.59
C PRO A 81 1.31 -0.17 9.22
N THR A 82 0.66 0.67 8.42
CA THR A 82 0.05 1.94 8.85
C THR A 82 -1.41 1.99 8.39
N PRO A 83 -2.31 1.21 9.01
CA PRO A 83 -3.72 1.23 8.66
C PRO A 83 -4.38 2.54 9.09
N PHE A 84 -5.62 2.74 8.71
CA PHE A 84 -6.46 3.75 9.32
C PHE A 84 -7.36 3.15 10.41
N LYS A 85 -7.84 3.97 11.33
CA LYS A 85 -8.78 3.64 12.39
C LYS A 85 -9.92 4.66 12.45
N GLY A 86 -11.07 4.24 13.02
CA GLY A 86 -12.24 5.10 13.15
C GLY A 86 -12.67 5.68 11.80
N ASP A 87 -12.86 6.99 11.76
CA ASP A 87 -13.22 7.73 10.55
C ASP A 87 -11.97 8.06 9.70
N HIS A 88 -11.36 7.03 9.14
CA HIS A 88 -10.20 7.11 8.24
C HIS A 88 -8.97 7.86 8.81
N GLN A 89 -8.82 7.90 10.15
CA GLN A 89 -7.66 8.51 10.77
C GLN A 89 -6.43 7.60 10.65
N PRO A 90 -5.26 8.10 10.25
CA PRO A 90 -4.04 7.30 10.18
C PRO A 90 -3.68 6.68 11.53
N ASP A 91 -3.41 5.38 11.56
CA ASP A 91 -2.92 4.73 12.77
C ASP A 91 -1.41 4.53 12.73
N ILE A 92 -0.67 5.43 13.35
CA ILE A 92 0.79 5.35 13.47
C ILE A 92 1.24 4.61 14.75
N SER A 93 0.33 4.00 15.50
CA SER A 93 0.67 3.29 16.74
C SER A 93 1.66 2.13 16.51
N TYR A 94 1.61 1.50 15.34
CA TYR A 94 2.57 0.46 14.94
C TYR A 94 3.98 1.02 14.75
N VAL A 95 4.10 2.21 14.13
CA VAL A 95 5.38 2.92 13.96
C VAL A 95 5.93 3.34 15.33
N GLU A 96 5.07 3.85 16.22
CA GLU A 96 5.46 4.21 17.59
C GLU A 96 5.91 2.97 18.39
N ALA A 97 5.19 1.85 18.29
CA ALA A 97 5.55 0.61 18.96
C ALA A 97 6.89 0.05 18.45
N ALA A 98 7.08 0.03 17.13
CA ALA A 98 8.33 -0.38 16.51
C ALA A 98 9.49 0.55 16.93
N THR A 99 9.30 1.87 16.95
CA THR A 99 10.28 2.84 17.46
C THR A 99 10.64 2.55 18.91
N LYS A 100 9.63 2.33 19.77
CA LYS A 100 9.87 1.99 21.19
C LYS A 100 10.67 0.68 21.36
N SER A 101 10.43 -0.30 20.51
CA SER A 101 11.11 -1.60 20.59
C SER A 101 12.61 -1.51 20.30
N VAL A 102 13.04 -0.53 19.49
CA VAL A 102 14.46 -0.34 19.14
C VAL A 102 15.21 0.60 20.07
N LEU A 103 14.51 1.39 20.91
CA LEU A 103 15.14 2.37 21.81
C LEU A 103 16.31 1.81 22.65
N PRO A 104 16.21 0.59 23.25
CA PRO A 104 17.30 0.04 24.06
C PRO A 104 18.56 -0.30 23.26
N PHE A 105 18.44 -0.42 21.95
CA PHE A 105 19.52 -0.88 21.03
C PHE A 105 20.17 0.26 20.25
N LEU A 106 19.57 1.47 20.28
CA LEU A 106 20.09 2.64 19.59
C LEU A 106 21.38 3.15 20.28
N LYS A 107 22.36 3.55 19.49
CA LYS A 107 23.60 4.18 19.94
C LYS A 107 23.98 5.38 19.07
N SER A 108 24.93 6.17 19.52
CA SER A 108 25.49 7.28 18.76
C SER A 108 26.03 6.81 17.41
N GLY A 109 25.72 7.54 16.34
CA GLY A 109 26.12 7.26 14.95
C GLY A 109 25.18 6.31 14.21
N ASP A 110 24.17 5.74 14.87
CA ASP A 110 23.20 4.86 14.19
C ASP A 110 22.32 5.63 13.22
N LEU A 111 21.84 4.88 12.21
CA LEU A 111 20.83 5.32 11.27
C LEU A 111 19.46 4.74 11.68
N PHE A 112 18.44 5.59 11.76
CA PHE A 112 17.05 5.19 11.96
C PHE A 112 16.21 5.67 10.79
N VAL A 113 15.56 4.76 10.07
CA VAL A 113 14.76 5.08 8.87
C VAL A 113 13.34 4.56 9.04
N ILE A 114 12.37 5.38 8.66
CA ILE A 114 10.98 4.96 8.51
C ILE A 114 10.73 4.75 7.00
N GLU A 115 10.35 3.53 6.60
CA GLU A 115 9.88 3.19 5.25
C GLU A 115 8.36 3.07 5.19
N SER A 116 7.70 2.86 6.34
CA SER A 116 6.24 2.79 6.43
C SER A 116 5.59 4.06 5.90
N THR A 117 4.56 3.94 5.05
CA THR A 117 3.76 5.09 4.61
C THR A 117 3.21 5.84 5.80
N SER A 118 3.46 7.13 5.90
CA SER A 118 3.21 7.90 7.11
C SER A 118 2.65 9.29 6.81
N PRO A 119 1.78 9.84 7.68
CA PRO A 119 1.41 11.25 7.62
C PRO A 119 2.62 12.17 7.77
N VAL A 120 2.55 13.35 7.14
CA VAL A 120 3.61 14.37 7.24
C VAL A 120 3.91 14.71 8.70
N GLY A 121 5.20 14.72 9.09
CA GLY A 121 5.68 14.97 10.44
C GLY A 121 5.78 13.74 11.34
N THR A 122 5.53 12.54 10.82
CA THR A 122 5.69 11.29 11.59
C THR A 122 7.15 11.06 11.95
N THR A 123 8.08 11.31 11.03
CA THR A 123 9.52 11.16 11.27
C THR A 123 10.02 12.06 12.39
N GLU A 124 9.59 13.33 12.41
CA GLU A 124 9.91 14.26 13.49
C GLU A 124 9.29 13.83 14.83
N LYS A 125 8.04 13.34 14.80
CA LYS A 125 7.38 12.80 16.01
C LYS A 125 8.14 11.60 16.58
N MET A 126 8.69 10.72 15.72
CA MET A 126 9.51 9.60 16.19
C MET A 126 10.87 10.09 16.69
N ALA A 127 11.47 11.10 16.08
CA ALA A 127 12.67 11.74 16.60
C ALA A 127 12.45 12.31 18.00
N ASP A 128 11.35 13.06 18.22
CA ASP A 128 10.98 13.59 19.54
C ASP A 128 10.75 12.46 20.57
N LEU A 129 10.12 11.36 20.16
CA LEU A 129 9.96 10.17 21.01
C LEU A 129 11.32 9.59 21.42
N ILE A 130 12.25 9.41 20.46
CA ILE A 130 13.60 8.93 20.73
C ILE A 130 14.32 9.87 21.69
N PHE A 131 14.35 11.16 21.40
CA PHE A 131 15.07 12.16 22.19
C PHE A 131 14.48 12.34 23.59
N SER A 132 13.16 12.17 23.76
CA SER A 132 12.52 12.21 25.08
C SER A 132 12.93 11.05 25.99
N LYS A 133 13.29 9.89 25.41
CA LYS A 133 13.69 8.67 26.13
C LYS A 133 15.19 8.46 26.18
N ARG A 134 15.90 8.97 25.21
CA ARG A 134 17.35 8.84 25.01
C ARG A 134 17.94 10.21 24.61
N PRO A 135 17.93 11.20 25.53
CA PRO A 135 18.34 12.58 25.24
C PRO A 135 19.78 12.70 24.76
N GLU A 136 20.64 11.77 25.14
CA GLU A 136 22.05 11.71 24.70
C GLU A 136 22.20 11.41 23.20
N LEU A 137 21.17 10.96 22.53
CA LEU A 137 21.19 10.68 21.09
C LEU A 137 20.82 11.89 20.22
N LYS A 138 20.34 12.99 20.83
CA LYS A 138 19.69 14.10 20.11
C LYS A 138 20.53 14.66 18.94
N ASP A 139 21.84 14.81 19.14
CA ASP A 139 22.74 15.35 18.11
C ASP A 139 23.67 14.28 17.53
N ASN A 140 23.40 13.01 17.83
CA ASN A 140 24.31 11.90 17.57
C ASN A 140 23.64 10.71 16.87
N ILE A 141 22.41 10.82 16.40
CA ILE A 141 21.70 9.79 15.64
C ILE A 141 21.14 10.37 14.35
N HIS A 142 21.16 9.60 13.29
CA HIS A 142 20.67 10.00 11.97
C HIS A 142 19.26 9.45 11.76
N ILE A 143 18.25 10.32 11.66
CA ILE A 143 16.85 9.93 11.50
C ILE A 143 16.33 10.40 10.16
N ALA A 144 15.80 9.48 9.34
CA ALA A 144 15.35 9.75 7.99
C ALA A 144 14.04 9.02 7.65
N TYR A 145 13.43 9.43 6.58
CA TYR A 145 12.32 8.80 5.91
C TYR A 145 12.68 8.42 4.47
N CYS A 146 12.36 7.20 4.07
CA CYS A 146 12.54 6.75 2.70
C CYS A 146 11.35 5.86 2.30
N PRO A 147 10.28 6.41 1.69
CA PRO A 147 9.10 5.63 1.37
C PRO A 147 9.36 4.57 0.30
N GLU A 148 8.71 3.44 0.44
CA GLU A 148 8.72 2.42 -0.60
C GLU A 148 7.72 2.75 -1.72
N ARG A 149 8.12 2.48 -2.99
CA ARG A 149 7.39 2.88 -4.20
C ARG A 149 7.28 1.75 -5.22
N VAL A 150 7.32 0.49 -4.77
CA VAL A 150 7.29 -0.68 -5.65
C VAL A 150 5.88 -1.23 -5.87
N LEU A 151 5.72 -1.96 -6.98
CA LEU A 151 4.51 -2.71 -7.29
C LEU A 151 4.70 -4.20 -6.97
N PRO A 152 3.77 -4.84 -6.24
CA PRO A 152 3.77 -6.30 -6.06
C PRO A 152 3.83 -7.02 -7.41
N GLY A 153 4.65 -8.09 -7.46
CA GLY A 153 4.91 -8.87 -8.66
C GLY A 153 6.17 -8.46 -9.43
N ASN A 154 6.78 -7.30 -9.10
CA ASN A 154 8.04 -6.81 -9.70
C ASN A 154 8.98 -6.19 -8.66
N VAL A 155 8.79 -6.56 -7.40
CA VAL A 155 9.44 -5.91 -6.24
C VAL A 155 10.96 -5.96 -6.32
N ILE A 156 11.54 -7.10 -6.69
CA ILE A 156 13.00 -7.27 -6.75
C ILE A 156 13.64 -6.28 -7.72
N TYR A 157 13.06 -6.18 -8.93
CA TYR A 157 13.57 -5.26 -9.95
C TYR A 157 13.43 -3.81 -9.52
N GLU A 158 12.24 -3.47 -9.02
CA GLU A 158 11.90 -2.09 -8.67
C GLU A 158 12.64 -1.59 -7.42
N LEU A 159 12.84 -2.45 -6.40
CA LEU A 159 13.66 -2.09 -5.23
C LEU A 159 15.08 -1.67 -5.59
N VAL A 160 15.64 -2.27 -6.63
CA VAL A 160 17.02 -2.02 -7.08
C VAL A 160 17.09 -0.88 -8.09
N ASN A 161 16.12 -0.74 -8.99
CA ASN A 161 16.24 0.13 -10.16
C ASN A 161 15.40 1.41 -10.10
N ASN A 162 14.37 1.48 -9.25
CA ASN A 162 13.57 2.70 -9.12
C ASN A 162 14.34 3.78 -8.36
N ASP A 163 14.09 5.01 -8.74
CA ASP A 163 14.54 6.18 -7.99
C ASP A 163 13.91 6.21 -6.60
N ARG A 164 14.67 6.65 -5.60
CA ARG A 164 14.17 6.84 -4.23
C ARG A 164 14.20 8.30 -3.83
N VAL A 165 13.22 8.69 -3.01
CA VAL A 165 13.18 10.00 -2.35
C VAL A 165 13.56 9.79 -0.88
N ILE A 166 14.63 10.44 -0.43
CA ILE A 166 15.21 10.25 0.90
C ILE A 166 15.28 11.59 1.62
N GLY A 167 14.64 11.67 2.78
CA GLY A 167 14.59 12.89 3.57
C GLY A 167 14.91 12.67 5.04
N GLY A 168 15.96 13.29 5.54
CA GLY A 168 16.33 13.30 6.95
C GLY A 168 15.68 14.45 7.72
N ILE A 169 15.74 14.38 9.06
CA ILE A 169 15.42 15.52 9.95
C ILE A 169 16.45 16.63 9.81
N ASN A 170 17.62 16.32 9.29
CA ASN A 170 18.70 17.24 8.92
C ASN A 170 19.48 16.68 7.72
N GLN A 171 20.40 17.48 7.15
CA GLN A 171 21.17 17.11 5.97
C GLN A 171 22.07 15.89 6.22
N GLU A 172 22.68 15.79 7.39
CA GLU A 172 23.57 14.69 7.74
C GLU A 172 22.81 13.35 7.78
N ALA A 173 21.61 13.35 8.36
CA ALA A 173 20.74 12.17 8.35
C ALA A 173 20.32 11.76 6.93
N THR A 174 20.04 12.75 6.04
CA THR A 174 19.76 12.47 4.63
C THR A 174 20.94 11.78 3.96
N GLN A 175 22.17 12.30 4.12
CA GLN A 175 23.37 11.74 3.53
C GLN A 175 23.69 10.34 4.08
N ARG A 176 23.48 10.14 5.38
CA ARG A 176 23.70 8.82 5.99
C ARG A 176 22.73 7.76 5.47
N ALA A 177 21.46 8.13 5.24
CA ALA A 177 20.48 7.25 4.61
C ALA A 177 20.83 6.98 3.13
N ILE A 178 21.25 7.99 2.35
CA ILE A 178 21.70 7.84 0.97
C ILE A 178 22.88 6.84 0.91
N GLN A 179 23.85 6.94 1.80
CA GLN A 179 24.99 5.99 1.87
C GLN A 179 24.51 4.55 2.08
N PHE A 180 23.49 4.32 2.90
CA PHE A 180 22.91 3.00 3.08
C PHE A 180 22.28 2.48 1.80
N TYR A 181 21.34 3.23 1.22
CA TYR A 181 20.62 2.79 0.03
C TYR A 181 21.51 2.64 -1.21
N SER A 182 22.57 3.42 -1.33
CA SER A 182 23.55 3.32 -2.43
C SER A 182 24.28 1.96 -2.49
N THR A 183 24.21 1.15 -1.44
CA THR A 183 24.79 -0.20 -1.42
C THR A 183 24.05 -1.18 -2.34
N PHE A 184 22.77 -0.95 -2.64
CA PHE A 184 21.95 -1.86 -3.47
C PHE A 184 21.02 -1.17 -4.47
N VAL A 185 20.72 0.13 -4.31
CA VAL A 185 19.87 0.88 -5.25
C VAL A 185 20.73 1.43 -6.39
N LYS A 186 20.29 1.19 -7.62
CA LYS A 186 20.91 1.68 -8.85
C LYS A 186 20.22 2.91 -9.44
N GLY A 187 18.94 3.12 -9.06
CA GLY A 187 18.20 4.33 -9.40
C GLY A 187 18.76 5.57 -8.70
N HIS A 188 18.30 6.75 -9.10
CA HIS A 188 18.70 7.99 -8.45
C HIS A 188 18.18 8.07 -7.01
N LEU A 189 19.01 8.55 -6.10
CA LEU A 189 18.68 8.82 -4.71
C LEU A 189 18.47 10.33 -4.56
N HIS A 190 17.20 10.76 -4.66
CA HIS A 190 16.81 12.17 -4.58
C HIS A 190 16.79 12.62 -3.11
N GLU A 191 17.65 13.56 -2.78
CA GLU A 191 17.72 14.12 -1.43
C GLU A 191 16.66 15.20 -1.18
N THR A 192 16.10 15.19 0.02
CA THR A 192 15.16 16.21 0.49
C THR A 192 15.10 16.21 2.04
N ASN A 193 14.09 16.83 2.65
CA ASN A 193 13.79 16.72 4.07
C ASN A 193 12.69 15.68 4.33
N SER A 194 12.55 15.25 5.60
CA SER A 194 11.59 14.21 5.99
C SER A 194 10.14 14.54 5.61
N ARG A 195 9.69 15.78 5.83
CA ARG A 195 8.32 16.20 5.52
C ARG A 195 8.01 16.14 4.03
N THR A 196 8.97 16.58 3.20
CA THR A 196 8.81 16.51 1.74
C THR A 196 8.77 15.06 1.26
N ALA A 197 9.63 14.18 1.79
CA ALA A 197 9.65 12.77 1.44
C ALA A 197 8.35 12.05 1.86
N GLU A 198 7.82 12.34 3.04
CA GLU A 198 6.53 11.83 3.52
C GLU A 198 5.38 12.28 2.60
N LEU A 199 5.30 13.58 2.30
CA LEU A 199 4.24 14.12 1.45
C LEU A 199 4.37 13.62 0.00
N CYS A 200 5.59 13.42 -0.52
CA CYS A 200 5.83 12.91 -1.87
C CYS A 200 5.12 11.57 -2.08
N LYS A 201 5.30 10.61 -1.16
CA LYS A 201 4.63 9.31 -1.20
C LYS A 201 3.11 9.44 -1.24
N LEU A 202 2.55 10.26 -0.36
CA LEU A 202 1.10 10.47 -0.29
C LEU A 202 0.55 11.18 -1.53
N THR A 203 1.33 12.11 -2.10
CA THR A 203 0.96 12.86 -3.31
C THR A 203 0.85 11.96 -4.53
N GLU A 204 1.75 11.00 -4.70
CA GLU A 204 1.73 10.06 -5.83
C GLU A 204 0.40 9.29 -5.88
N ASN A 205 -0.01 8.72 -4.75
CA ASN A 205 -1.25 7.96 -4.66
C ASN A 205 -2.50 8.85 -4.72
N SER A 206 -2.45 10.04 -4.11
CA SER A 206 -3.56 11.01 -4.17
C SER A 206 -3.75 11.58 -5.57
N SER A 207 -2.67 11.87 -6.30
CA SER A 207 -2.75 12.30 -7.70
C SER A 207 -3.42 11.24 -8.57
N ARG A 208 -3.06 9.97 -8.36
CA ARG A 208 -3.68 8.86 -9.10
C ARG A 208 -5.16 8.69 -8.74
N ASP A 209 -5.51 8.82 -7.46
CA ASP A 209 -6.90 8.76 -6.98
C ASP A 209 -7.77 9.86 -7.60
N VAL A 210 -7.25 11.10 -7.67
CA VAL A 210 -7.93 12.23 -8.33
C VAL A 210 -8.15 11.97 -9.82
N GLN A 211 -7.15 11.44 -10.53
CA GLN A 211 -7.27 11.11 -11.95
C GLN A 211 -8.30 10.01 -12.20
N ILE A 212 -8.38 9.00 -11.32
CA ILE A 212 -9.40 7.94 -11.41
C ILE A 212 -10.77 8.52 -11.09
N ALA A 213 -10.90 9.41 -10.09
CA ALA A 213 -12.16 10.06 -9.76
C ALA A 213 -12.73 10.85 -10.94
N PHE A 214 -11.87 11.59 -11.65
CA PHE A 214 -12.27 12.29 -12.87
C PHE A 214 -12.80 11.33 -13.96
N ALA A 215 -12.11 10.23 -14.23
CA ALA A 215 -12.56 9.22 -15.18
C ALA A 215 -13.89 8.55 -14.75
N ASN A 216 -14.03 8.26 -13.45
CA ASN A 216 -15.25 7.70 -12.88
C ASN A 216 -16.44 8.65 -12.99
N GLU A 217 -16.24 9.95 -12.73
CA GLU A 217 -17.26 10.98 -12.88
C GLU A 217 -17.68 11.13 -14.35
N LEU A 218 -16.72 11.19 -15.29
CA LEU A 218 -17.01 11.17 -16.73
C LEU A 218 -17.87 9.97 -17.12
N SER A 219 -17.60 8.81 -16.59
CA SER A 219 -18.38 7.61 -16.92
C SER A 219 -19.85 7.70 -16.49
N MET A 220 -20.13 8.37 -15.36
CA MET A 220 -21.50 8.62 -14.90
C MET A 220 -22.20 9.66 -15.76
N ILE A 221 -21.50 10.73 -16.17
CA ILE A 221 -21.99 11.74 -17.12
C ILE A 221 -22.31 11.10 -18.47
N CYS A 222 -21.40 10.29 -18.99
CA CYS A 222 -21.59 9.60 -20.28
C CYS A 222 -22.79 8.64 -20.26
N ASP A 223 -22.98 7.90 -19.16
CA ASP A 223 -24.14 7.05 -19.00
C ASP A 223 -25.46 7.83 -19.07
N GLN A 224 -25.54 8.96 -18.38
CA GLN A 224 -26.69 9.84 -18.43
C GLN A 224 -26.93 10.48 -19.82
N ALA A 225 -25.84 10.75 -20.54
CA ALA A 225 -25.89 11.37 -21.87
C ALA A 225 -26.01 10.37 -23.02
N GLY A 226 -26.00 9.06 -22.77
CA GLY A 226 -26.02 8.04 -23.81
C GLY A 226 -24.73 7.97 -24.62
N ILE A 227 -23.59 8.33 -24.03
CA ILE A 227 -22.26 8.38 -24.67
C ILE A 227 -21.43 7.17 -24.22
N ASN A 228 -20.67 6.59 -25.16
CA ASN A 228 -19.67 5.58 -24.81
C ASN A 228 -18.42 6.27 -24.21
N VAL A 229 -18.21 6.10 -22.91
CA VAL A 229 -17.10 6.75 -22.18
C VAL A 229 -15.72 6.32 -22.67
N TRP A 230 -15.54 5.07 -23.06
CA TRP A 230 -14.25 4.57 -23.56
C TRP A 230 -13.89 5.23 -24.89
N HIS A 231 -14.85 5.38 -25.78
CA HIS A 231 -14.65 6.10 -27.04
C HIS A 231 -14.40 7.60 -26.80
N LEU A 232 -15.14 8.23 -25.88
CA LEU A 232 -14.89 9.62 -25.48
C LEU A 232 -13.45 9.80 -24.99
N ILE A 233 -13.00 8.95 -24.08
CA ILE A 233 -11.63 9.02 -23.50
C ILE A 233 -10.57 8.79 -24.57
N GLU A 234 -10.79 7.82 -25.48
CA GLU A 234 -9.88 7.59 -26.59
C GLU A 234 -9.70 8.86 -27.45
N LEU A 235 -10.79 9.51 -27.80
CA LEU A 235 -10.76 10.75 -28.59
C LEU A 235 -10.14 11.92 -27.82
N ALA A 236 -10.51 12.11 -26.57
CA ALA A 236 -9.97 13.17 -25.71
C ALA A 236 -8.45 13.05 -25.54
N ASN A 237 -7.94 11.81 -25.39
CA ASN A 237 -6.52 11.51 -25.25
C ASN A 237 -5.71 11.72 -26.55
N LYS A 238 -6.35 11.99 -27.71
CA LYS A 238 -5.62 12.46 -28.91
C LYS A 238 -5.10 13.89 -28.74
N HIS A 239 -5.64 14.63 -27.79
CA HIS A 239 -5.11 15.97 -27.48
C HIS A 239 -3.77 15.84 -26.73
N PRO A 240 -2.69 16.51 -27.19
CA PRO A 240 -1.32 16.25 -26.72
C PRO A 240 -1.06 16.56 -25.23
N ARG A 241 -1.94 17.29 -24.57
CA ARG A 241 -1.85 17.65 -23.15
C ARG A 241 -2.89 16.95 -22.27
N VAL A 242 -3.58 15.93 -22.78
CA VAL A 242 -4.64 15.21 -22.06
C VAL A 242 -4.28 13.74 -21.94
N ASN A 243 -4.38 13.21 -20.73
CA ASN A 243 -4.19 11.80 -20.44
C ASN A 243 -5.20 11.35 -19.37
N ILE A 244 -6.41 11.05 -19.81
CA ILE A 244 -7.50 10.59 -18.93
C ILE A 244 -7.35 9.07 -18.72
N LEU A 245 -7.43 8.63 -17.47
CA LEU A 245 -7.39 7.22 -17.12
C LEU A 245 -8.70 6.52 -17.48
N GLN A 246 -8.69 5.18 -17.47
CA GLN A 246 -9.90 4.40 -17.69
C GLN A 246 -10.78 4.39 -16.41
N PRO A 247 -12.10 4.56 -16.55
CA PRO A 247 -13.01 4.47 -15.43
C PRO A 247 -13.17 3.00 -14.95
N GLY A 248 -13.53 2.86 -13.67
CA GLY A 248 -13.82 1.57 -13.05
C GLY A 248 -15.03 1.65 -12.10
N CYS A 249 -15.20 0.65 -11.26
CA CYS A 249 -16.28 0.60 -10.27
C CYS A 249 -15.98 1.37 -8.98
N GLY A 250 -14.86 2.07 -8.91
CA GLY A 250 -14.32 2.73 -7.73
C GLY A 250 -12.84 2.41 -7.55
N VAL A 251 -12.28 2.74 -6.38
CA VAL A 251 -10.87 2.51 -6.04
C VAL A 251 -10.77 1.68 -4.77
N GLY A 252 -10.06 0.57 -4.85
CA GLY A 252 -9.78 -0.33 -3.74
C GLY A 252 -8.28 -0.48 -3.46
N GLY A 253 -7.96 -1.45 -2.60
CA GLY A 253 -6.59 -1.73 -2.16
C GLY A 253 -6.15 -0.90 -0.97
N HIS A 254 -4.92 -1.15 -0.54
CA HIS A 254 -4.38 -0.60 0.71
C HIS A 254 -3.48 0.63 0.53
N CYS A 255 -3.37 1.15 -0.70
CA CYS A 255 -2.58 2.35 -1.00
C CYS A 255 -3.46 3.48 -1.52
N ILE A 256 -3.94 3.40 -2.78
CA ILE A 256 -4.69 4.50 -3.41
C ILE A 256 -6.01 4.79 -2.68
N ALA A 257 -6.68 3.78 -2.12
CA ALA A 257 -7.89 3.96 -1.34
C ALA A 257 -7.65 4.53 0.07
N VAL A 258 -6.41 4.52 0.57
CA VAL A 258 -6.04 4.83 1.96
C VAL A 258 -5.21 6.10 2.08
N ASP A 259 -4.12 6.22 1.33
CA ASP A 259 -3.13 7.30 1.48
C ASP A 259 -3.71 8.72 1.34
N PRO A 260 -4.73 8.98 0.47
CA PRO A 260 -5.37 10.30 0.43
C PRO A 260 -5.96 10.76 1.76
N TYR A 261 -6.46 9.82 2.57
CA TYR A 261 -6.96 10.15 3.91
C TYR A 261 -5.87 10.64 4.86
N PHE A 262 -4.61 10.23 4.66
CA PHE A 262 -3.48 10.73 5.45
C PHE A 262 -3.21 12.23 5.19
N ILE A 263 -3.51 12.70 3.97
CA ILE A 263 -3.47 14.14 3.66
C ILE A 263 -4.71 14.84 4.22
N THR A 264 -5.92 14.31 3.94
CA THR A 264 -7.17 15.00 4.28
C THR A 264 -7.42 15.08 5.79
N SER A 265 -6.95 14.08 6.56
CA SER A 265 -7.04 14.11 8.01
C SER A 265 -6.12 15.16 8.65
N LYS A 266 -4.96 15.44 8.03
CA LYS A 266 -4.00 16.41 8.54
C LYS A 266 -4.24 17.82 8.02
N PHE A 267 -4.73 17.98 6.81
CA PHE A 267 -4.94 19.23 6.11
C PHE A 267 -6.38 19.35 5.60
N PRO A 268 -7.41 19.30 6.48
CA PRO A 268 -8.81 19.20 6.06
C PRO A 268 -9.30 20.41 5.27
N HIS A 269 -8.74 21.59 5.52
CA HIS A 269 -9.13 22.83 4.83
C HIS A 269 -8.48 22.99 3.46
N GLU A 270 -7.25 22.51 3.29
CA GLU A 270 -6.43 22.67 2.07
C GLU A 270 -6.65 21.53 1.08
N SER A 271 -7.13 20.37 1.51
CA SER A 271 -7.21 19.15 0.67
C SER A 271 -8.59 18.89 0.04
N GLN A 272 -9.32 19.96 -0.33
CA GLN A 272 -10.70 19.90 -0.84
C GLN A 272 -10.84 18.97 -2.08
N LEU A 273 -9.95 19.11 -3.06
CA LEU A 273 -9.97 18.30 -4.26
C LEU A 273 -9.71 16.82 -3.96
N ILE A 274 -8.73 16.52 -3.09
CA ILE A 274 -8.38 15.15 -2.70
C ILE A 274 -9.55 14.49 -1.95
N ALA A 275 -10.16 15.21 -1.02
CA ALA A 275 -11.34 14.75 -0.29
C ALA A 275 -12.50 14.44 -1.24
N LYS A 276 -12.79 15.34 -2.17
CA LYS A 276 -13.86 15.18 -3.16
C LYS A 276 -13.61 14.01 -4.11
N ALA A 277 -12.38 13.81 -4.53
CA ALA A 277 -12.01 12.64 -5.34
C ALA A 277 -12.29 11.33 -4.61
N ARG A 278 -11.97 11.23 -3.31
CA ARG A 278 -12.31 10.06 -2.49
C ARG A 278 -13.83 9.84 -2.40
N GLU A 279 -14.59 10.90 -2.21
CA GLU A 279 -16.07 10.82 -2.20
C GLU A 279 -16.61 10.27 -3.53
N ILE A 280 -16.12 10.78 -4.67
CA ILE A 280 -16.53 10.33 -6.01
C ILE A 280 -16.17 8.86 -6.22
N ASN A 281 -14.95 8.44 -5.89
CA ASN A 281 -14.52 7.05 -6.02
C ASN A 281 -15.32 6.11 -5.11
N ASN A 282 -15.66 6.53 -3.90
CA ASN A 282 -16.52 5.77 -3.00
C ASN A 282 -17.98 5.71 -3.50
N PHE A 283 -18.50 6.82 -4.01
CA PHE A 283 -19.84 6.90 -4.57
C PHE A 283 -19.99 6.03 -5.82
N LYS A 284 -18.95 5.90 -6.64
CA LYS A 284 -18.97 5.10 -7.87
C LYS A 284 -19.36 3.65 -7.62
N ALA A 285 -18.87 3.03 -6.53
CA ALA A 285 -19.27 1.66 -6.18
C ALA A 285 -20.77 1.56 -5.88
N LYS A 286 -21.30 2.53 -5.12
CA LYS A 286 -22.74 2.61 -4.83
C LYS A 286 -23.54 2.81 -6.12
N TRP A 287 -23.13 3.73 -6.98
CA TRP A 287 -23.75 3.97 -8.27
C TRP A 287 -23.80 2.70 -9.14
N CYS A 288 -22.70 1.91 -9.18
CA CYS A 288 -22.68 0.62 -9.88
C CYS A 288 -23.68 -0.38 -9.27
N ALA A 289 -23.76 -0.47 -7.95
CA ALA A 289 -24.72 -1.34 -7.29
C ALA A 289 -26.18 -0.97 -7.64
N GLU A 290 -26.50 0.31 -7.66
CA GLU A 290 -27.85 0.79 -8.07
C GLU A 290 -28.15 0.46 -9.54
N LYS A 291 -27.16 0.57 -10.45
CA LYS A 291 -27.35 0.14 -11.84
C LYS A 291 -27.68 -1.35 -11.95
N VAL A 292 -26.99 -2.21 -11.20
CA VAL A 292 -27.30 -3.66 -11.17
C VAL A 292 -28.70 -3.89 -10.64
N LYS A 293 -29.10 -3.26 -9.53
CA LYS A 293 -30.45 -3.39 -8.96
C LYS A 293 -31.54 -2.97 -9.93
N ASN A 294 -31.35 -1.85 -10.64
CA ASN A 294 -32.31 -1.38 -11.65
C ASN A 294 -32.42 -2.37 -12.82
N ALA A 295 -31.31 -2.87 -13.34
CA ALA A 295 -31.33 -3.88 -14.41
C ALA A 295 -32.00 -5.18 -13.97
N MET A 296 -31.85 -5.57 -12.68
CA MET A 296 -32.59 -6.73 -12.13
C MET A 296 -34.12 -6.51 -12.10
N LEU A 297 -34.55 -5.32 -11.74
CA LEU A 297 -35.98 -4.96 -11.73
C LEU A 297 -36.56 -4.88 -13.16
N GLU A 298 -35.85 -4.27 -14.08
CA GLU A 298 -36.23 -4.20 -15.50
C GLU A 298 -36.38 -5.60 -16.09
N PHE A 299 -35.39 -6.48 -15.85
CA PHE A 299 -35.44 -7.87 -16.29
C PHE A 299 -36.69 -8.62 -15.74
N GLU A 300 -36.96 -8.43 -14.44
CA GLU A 300 -38.13 -9.06 -13.80
C GLU A 300 -39.46 -8.59 -14.41
N LEU A 301 -39.58 -7.28 -14.65
CA LEU A 301 -40.76 -6.69 -15.30
C LEU A 301 -40.99 -7.21 -16.72
N GLU A 302 -39.92 -7.33 -17.51
CA GLU A 302 -39.99 -7.79 -18.90
C GLU A 302 -40.22 -9.29 -19.03
N ASN A 303 -39.67 -10.10 -18.10
CA ASN A 303 -39.62 -11.54 -18.26
C ASN A 303 -40.56 -12.30 -17.29
N GLY A 304 -41.21 -11.63 -16.32
CA GLY A 304 -42.09 -12.24 -15.33
C GLY A 304 -41.41 -13.23 -14.37
N ARG A 305 -40.06 -13.20 -14.28
CA ARG A 305 -39.26 -14.05 -13.40
C ARG A 305 -38.07 -13.31 -12.84
N LYS A 306 -37.54 -13.78 -11.73
CA LYS A 306 -36.28 -13.24 -11.15
C LYS A 306 -35.10 -13.51 -12.08
N PRO A 307 -34.14 -12.57 -12.17
CA PRO A 307 -32.87 -12.80 -12.87
C PRO A 307 -31.95 -13.74 -12.09
N ILE A 308 -31.02 -14.34 -12.81
CA ILE A 308 -29.80 -14.92 -12.25
C ILE A 308 -28.67 -13.93 -12.55
N VAL A 309 -27.96 -13.49 -11.53
CA VAL A 309 -26.93 -12.46 -11.65
C VAL A 309 -25.56 -13.04 -11.32
N ALA A 310 -24.60 -12.97 -12.26
CA ALA A 310 -23.23 -13.35 -12.02
C ALA A 310 -22.38 -12.12 -11.66
N MET A 311 -21.87 -12.10 -10.42
CA MET A 311 -20.92 -11.09 -9.94
C MET A 311 -19.51 -11.55 -10.22
N MET A 312 -18.86 -10.97 -11.24
CA MET A 312 -17.59 -11.42 -11.78
C MET A 312 -16.41 -10.69 -11.13
N GLY A 313 -15.85 -11.29 -10.09
CA GLY A 313 -14.71 -10.79 -9.33
C GLY A 313 -15.09 -10.13 -7.99
N LEU A 314 -14.26 -10.37 -6.99
CA LEU A 314 -14.33 -9.74 -5.66
C LEU A 314 -13.07 -8.93 -5.32
N ALA A 315 -11.93 -9.27 -5.94
CA ALA A 315 -10.66 -8.57 -5.70
C ALA A 315 -10.68 -7.14 -6.24
N PHE A 316 -9.87 -6.26 -5.68
CA PHE A 316 -9.86 -4.84 -6.09
C PHE A 316 -9.16 -4.61 -7.44
N LYS A 317 -8.43 -5.59 -7.96
CA LYS A 317 -7.82 -5.59 -9.29
C LYS A 317 -7.64 -7.03 -9.81
N PRO A 318 -7.43 -7.23 -11.13
CA PRO A 318 -7.25 -8.57 -11.69
C PRO A 318 -5.97 -9.26 -11.18
N ASN A 319 -6.02 -10.60 -11.16
CA ASN A 319 -4.88 -11.49 -10.85
C ASN A 319 -4.30 -11.37 -9.43
N ILE A 320 -5.13 -11.02 -8.44
CA ILE A 320 -4.76 -10.99 -7.03
C ILE A 320 -5.88 -11.56 -6.16
N ASP A 321 -5.54 -11.95 -4.94
CA ASP A 321 -6.45 -12.44 -3.90
C ASP A 321 -6.80 -11.38 -2.83
N ASP A 322 -6.44 -10.11 -3.06
CA ASP A 322 -6.62 -9.03 -2.09
C ASP A 322 -7.99 -8.36 -2.20
N LEU A 323 -8.78 -8.47 -1.13
CA LEU A 323 -10.14 -7.93 -1.02
C LEU A 323 -10.23 -6.62 -0.21
N ARG A 324 -9.09 -6.05 0.20
CA ARG A 324 -9.10 -4.84 1.02
C ARG A 324 -9.66 -3.67 0.23
N GLU A 325 -10.60 -2.94 0.83
CA GLU A 325 -11.30 -1.79 0.24
C GLU A 325 -11.85 -2.06 -1.17
N SER A 326 -12.17 -3.32 -1.51
CA SER A 326 -12.60 -3.67 -2.86
C SER A 326 -13.98 -3.11 -3.20
N PRO A 327 -14.10 -2.29 -4.27
CA PRO A 327 -15.39 -1.85 -4.79
C PRO A 327 -16.24 -3.02 -5.29
N ALA A 328 -15.65 -4.02 -5.92
CA ALA A 328 -16.37 -5.19 -6.43
C ALA A 328 -17.03 -5.99 -5.29
N LYS A 329 -16.29 -6.21 -4.19
CA LYS A 329 -16.84 -6.84 -2.98
C LYS A 329 -17.99 -6.02 -2.39
N ARG A 330 -17.83 -4.69 -2.31
CA ARG A 330 -18.85 -3.79 -1.81
C ARG A 330 -20.13 -3.83 -2.67
N ILE A 331 -20.00 -3.74 -4.00
CA ILE A 331 -21.11 -3.84 -4.95
C ILE A 331 -21.84 -5.18 -4.76
N THR A 332 -21.11 -6.29 -4.72
CA THR A 332 -21.69 -7.62 -4.50
C THR A 332 -22.48 -7.68 -3.19
N THR A 333 -21.92 -7.15 -2.10
CA THR A 333 -22.60 -7.10 -0.79
C THR A 333 -23.89 -6.28 -0.86
N GLU A 334 -23.86 -5.08 -1.45
CA GLU A 334 -25.02 -4.20 -1.56
C GLU A 334 -26.12 -4.78 -2.45
N VAL A 335 -25.77 -5.49 -3.53
CA VAL A 335 -26.72 -6.17 -4.41
C VAL A 335 -27.37 -7.35 -3.69
N MET A 336 -26.59 -8.18 -2.98
CA MET A 336 -27.14 -9.31 -2.21
C MET A 336 -28.07 -8.86 -1.06
N GLN A 337 -27.76 -7.74 -0.41
CA GLN A 337 -28.55 -7.19 0.68
C GLN A 337 -29.83 -6.47 0.21
N SER A 338 -30.01 -6.26 -1.10
CA SER A 338 -31.15 -5.51 -1.65
C SER A 338 -32.51 -6.19 -1.46
N GLY A 339 -32.53 -7.44 -1.01
CA GLY A 339 -33.77 -8.18 -0.70
C GLY A 339 -34.58 -8.67 -1.93
N ASN A 340 -34.03 -8.57 -3.13
CA ASN A 340 -34.70 -8.92 -4.40
C ASN A 340 -34.94 -10.42 -4.61
N ASN A 341 -34.48 -11.30 -3.70
CA ASN A 341 -34.56 -12.76 -3.80
C ASN A 341 -34.11 -13.34 -5.17
N ALA A 342 -33.30 -12.60 -5.91
CA ALA A 342 -32.65 -13.09 -7.12
C ALA A 342 -31.53 -14.07 -6.77
N GLU A 343 -31.28 -15.02 -7.65
CA GLU A 343 -30.11 -15.90 -7.51
C GLU A 343 -28.86 -15.11 -7.89
N ILE A 344 -27.90 -14.99 -6.94
CA ILE A 344 -26.64 -14.28 -7.15
C ILE A 344 -25.49 -15.28 -7.08
N MET A 345 -24.79 -15.41 -8.19
CA MET A 345 -23.60 -16.24 -8.34
C MET A 345 -22.37 -15.36 -8.18
N VAL A 346 -21.51 -15.66 -7.22
CA VAL A 346 -20.28 -14.89 -6.96
C VAL A 346 -19.07 -15.67 -7.48
N VAL A 347 -18.31 -15.07 -8.38
CA VAL A 347 -17.16 -15.68 -9.04
C VAL A 347 -15.89 -14.93 -8.69
N GLU A 348 -14.90 -15.61 -8.09
CA GLU A 348 -13.58 -15.05 -7.83
C GLU A 348 -12.51 -16.15 -8.00
N PRO A 349 -11.75 -16.14 -9.13
CA PRO A 349 -10.82 -17.22 -9.43
C PRO A 349 -9.58 -17.26 -8.54
N ASN A 350 -9.22 -16.14 -7.90
CA ASN A 350 -8.01 -16.01 -7.11
C ASN A 350 -8.20 -16.36 -5.63
N ILE A 351 -9.44 -16.68 -5.20
CA ILE A 351 -9.78 -17.02 -3.82
C ILE A 351 -10.48 -18.38 -3.79
N LYS A 352 -10.05 -19.26 -2.92
CA LYS A 352 -10.64 -20.60 -2.79
C LYS A 352 -11.93 -20.59 -1.96
N GLU A 353 -11.98 -19.78 -0.92
CA GLU A 353 -13.08 -19.72 0.04
C GLU A 353 -13.31 -18.29 0.52
N HIS A 354 -14.56 -17.97 0.87
CA HIS A 354 -14.93 -16.69 1.51
C HIS A 354 -16.01 -16.94 2.57
N ASN A 355 -15.87 -16.30 3.73
CA ASN A 355 -16.76 -16.52 4.90
C ASN A 355 -18.18 -16.01 4.71
N VAL A 356 -18.42 -15.11 3.75
CA VAL A 356 -19.73 -14.48 3.53
C VAL A 356 -20.35 -14.92 2.20
N PHE A 357 -19.51 -15.08 1.17
CA PHE A 357 -19.98 -15.43 -0.18
C PHE A 357 -19.75 -16.90 -0.50
N LYS A 358 -20.81 -17.59 -0.93
CA LYS A 358 -20.67 -18.89 -1.57
C LYS A 358 -20.11 -18.66 -2.98
N LEU A 359 -18.84 -18.99 -3.17
CA LEU A 359 -18.20 -18.83 -4.48
C LEU A 359 -18.71 -19.87 -5.45
N SER A 360 -19.10 -19.43 -6.63
CA SER A 360 -19.47 -20.30 -7.75
C SER A 360 -18.21 -20.60 -8.56
N LEU A 361 -17.87 -21.88 -8.71
CA LEU A 361 -16.82 -22.36 -9.61
C LEU A 361 -17.38 -22.37 -11.04
N ILE A 362 -17.47 -21.19 -11.65
CA ILE A 362 -17.64 -21.13 -13.11
C ILE A 362 -16.26 -21.28 -13.68
N HIS A 363 -15.98 -22.44 -14.25
CA HIS A 363 -14.82 -22.63 -15.12
C HIS A 363 -15.10 -21.81 -16.39
N ILE A 364 -14.45 -20.66 -16.51
CA ILE A 364 -14.41 -19.86 -17.74
C ILE A 364 -13.29 -20.40 -18.63
#